data_372df73c986139bc8e59ff01babd5790
#
_entry.id   372df73c986139bc8e59ff01babd5790
#
_cell.length_a   1.000
_cell.length_b   1.000
_cell.length_c   1.000
_cell.angle_alpha   90.00
_cell.angle_beta   90.00
_cell.angle_gamma   90.00
#
_symmetry.space_group_name_H-M   'P 1'
#
loop_
_entity.id
_entity.type
_entity.pdbx_description
1 polymer ?
#
loop_
_entity_poly.entity_id
_entity_poly.type
_entity_poly.pdbx_seq_one_letter_code
_entity_poly.pdbx_strand_id
1 'polypeptide(L)'
;MKALILIIGDDPILLRTRAELLRDWQITTVNSRDAGEALRLRPYDLVILSQTVQETQARRLIAQALELDPNPRILAIRSGDDRQLGSLTYQVDLNNPGGLRSAVARILDHEVIASAR
;
A
#
# COMPACT_ATOMS: atom_id res chain seq x y z
N MET A 1 -16.94 -9.29 2.53
CA MET A 1 -15.79 -9.11 3.44
C MET A 1 -15.02 -7.85 3.06
N LYS A 2 -14.51 -7.17 4.07
CA LYS A 2 -13.68 -6.00 3.81
C LYS A 2 -12.29 -6.42 3.36
N ALA A 3 -11.73 -5.70 2.42
CA ALA A 3 -10.36 -5.91 1.99
C ALA A 3 -9.38 -5.63 3.12
N LEU A 4 -8.28 -6.38 3.15
CA LEU A 4 -7.19 -6.20 4.10
C LEU A 4 -6.12 -5.31 3.48
N ILE A 5 -5.79 -4.22 4.16
CA ILE A 5 -4.82 -3.25 3.69
C ILE A 5 -3.69 -3.11 4.71
N LEU A 6 -2.46 -3.23 4.25
CA LEU A 6 -1.28 -2.97 5.07
C LEU A 6 -0.67 -1.63 4.65
N ILE A 7 -0.49 -0.71 5.61
CA ILE A 7 0.17 0.56 5.36
C ILE A 7 1.55 0.52 6.01
N ILE A 8 2.58 0.72 5.21
CA ILE A 8 3.97 0.69 5.65
C ILE A 8 4.53 2.10 5.63
N GLY A 9 5.03 2.57 6.77
CA GLY A 9 5.62 3.89 6.86
C GLY A 9 6.37 4.10 8.16
N ASP A 10 7.27 5.08 8.17
CA ASP A 10 8.14 5.34 9.32
C ASP A 10 7.76 6.60 10.08
N ASP A 11 6.65 7.24 9.71
CA ASP A 11 6.11 8.39 10.44
C ASP A 11 4.80 7.97 11.11
N PRO A 12 4.77 7.81 12.44
CA PRO A 12 3.56 7.34 13.14
C PRO A 12 2.35 8.25 12.97
N ILE A 13 2.58 9.56 12.84
CA ILE A 13 1.48 10.51 12.67
C ILE A 13 0.81 10.30 11.31
N LEU A 14 1.62 10.17 10.25
CA LEU A 14 1.08 9.90 8.91
C LEU A 14 0.38 8.55 8.84
N LEU A 15 0.92 7.54 9.51
CA LEU A 15 0.29 6.23 9.54
C LEU A 15 -1.10 6.31 10.15
N ARG A 16 -1.22 7.00 11.27
CA ARG A 16 -2.51 7.17 11.96
C ARG A 16 -3.50 7.94 11.09
N THR A 17 -3.05 9.03 10.49
CA THR A 17 -3.91 9.85 9.64
C THR A 17 -4.45 9.06 8.45
N ARG A 18 -3.58 8.30 7.82
CA ARG A 18 -3.99 7.49 6.66
C ARG A 18 -4.87 6.33 7.04
N ALA A 19 -4.61 5.70 8.18
CA ALA A 19 -5.48 4.63 8.68
C ALA A 19 -6.88 5.16 8.93
N GLU A 20 -6.99 6.35 9.50
CA GLU A 20 -8.29 6.99 9.76
C GLU A 20 -9.00 7.32 8.44
N LEU A 21 -8.25 7.83 7.46
CA LEU A 21 -8.80 8.17 6.15
C LEU A 21 -9.36 6.93 5.44
N LEU A 22 -8.76 5.79 5.66
CA LEU A 22 -9.11 4.53 4.98
C LEU A 22 -9.88 3.56 5.88
N ARG A 23 -10.51 4.06 6.93
CA ARG A 23 -11.16 3.23 7.96
C ARG A 23 -12.31 2.37 7.46
N ASP A 24 -12.80 2.61 6.24
CA ASP A 24 -13.84 1.77 5.65
C ASP A 24 -13.34 0.37 5.31
N TRP A 25 -12.03 0.18 5.28
CA TRP A 25 -11.40 -1.13 5.05
C TRP A 25 -10.71 -1.60 6.31
N GLN A 26 -10.21 -2.83 6.30
CA GLN A 26 -9.46 -3.36 7.45
C GLN A 26 -8.00 -2.93 7.30
N ILE A 27 -7.55 -2.04 8.17
CA ILE A 27 -6.23 -1.42 8.07
C ILE A 27 -5.30 -1.95 9.14
N THR A 28 -4.10 -2.35 8.73
CA THR A 28 -2.99 -2.64 9.61
C THR A 28 -1.85 -1.69 9.25
N THR A 29 -1.21 -1.11 10.25
CA THR A 29 -0.07 -0.22 10.04
C THR A 29 1.19 -0.85 10.61
N VAL A 30 2.32 -0.60 9.96
CA VAL A 30 3.60 -1.16 10.37
C VAL A 30 4.72 -0.22 9.90
N ASN A 31 5.84 -0.21 10.63
CA ASN A 31 7.03 0.51 10.16
C ASN A 31 7.78 -0.34 9.13
N SER A 32 8.76 0.28 8.47
CA SER A 32 9.52 -0.41 7.42
C SER A 32 10.33 -1.58 7.96
N ARG A 33 10.77 -1.51 9.21
CA ARG A 33 11.57 -2.56 9.82
C ARG A 33 10.77 -3.85 10.01
N ASP A 34 9.52 -3.73 10.42
CA ASP A 34 8.67 -4.88 10.71
C ASP A 34 7.80 -5.31 9.52
N ALA A 35 7.86 -4.57 8.42
CA ALA A 35 6.99 -4.79 7.28
C ALA A 35 7.20 -6.15 6.62
N GLY A 36 8.44 -6.62 6.54
CA GLY A 36 8.73 -7.92 5.93
C GLY A 36 8.03 -9.06 6.65
N GLU A 37 8.03 -9.03 7.98
CA GLU A 37 7.32 -10.03 8.77
C GLU A 37 5.82 -9.88 8.62
N ALA A 38 5.32 -8.65 8.64
CA ALA A 38 3.88 -8.40 8.49
C ALA A 38 3.36 -8.98 7.17
N LEU A 39 4.11 -8.84 6.09
CA LEU A 39 3.72 -9.37 4.79
C LEU A 39 3.57 -10.88 4.80
N ARG A 40 4.33 -11.59 5.63
CA ARG A 40 4.25 -13.04 5.72
C ARG A 40 3.11 -13.54 6.59
N LEU A 41 2.61 -12.69 7.49
CA LEU A 41 1.62 -13.11 8.48
C LEU A 41 0.20 -13.18 7.94
N ARG A 42 -0.12 -12.43 6.89
CA ARG A 42 -1.47 -12.35 6.34
C ARG A 42 -1.46 -12.13 4.83
N PRO A 43 -2.47 -12.63 4.11
CA PRO A 43 -2.63 -12.34 2.69
C PRO A 43 -3.34 -11.00 2.51
N TYR A 44 -2.59 -9.91 2.48
CA TYR A 44 -3.16 -8.58 2.26
C TYR A 44 -3.63 -8.42 0.81
N ASP A 45 -4.71 -7.69 0.64
CA ASP A 45 -5.24 -7.36 -0.69
C ASP A 45 -4.49 -6.19 -1.31
N LEU A 46 -4.05 -5.26 -0.46
CA LEU A 46 -3.35 -4.05 -0.88
C LEU A 46 -2.27 -3.69 0.13
N VAL A 47 -1.10 -3.35 -0.37
CA VAL A 47 0.00 -2.83 0.44
C VAL A 47 0.25 -1.39 0.01
N ILE A 48 0.22 -0.46 0.96
CA ILE A 48 0.48 0.96 0.70
C ILE A 48 1.86 1.30 1.27
N LEU A 49 2.75 1.78 0.40
CA LEU A 49 4.09 2.22 0.80
C LEU A 49 4.12 3.74 0.93
N SER A 50 4.40 4.21 2.15
CA SER A 50 4.52 5.62 2.44
C SER A 50 5.81 6.19 1.84
N GLN A 51 5.80 7.47 1.49
CA GLN A 51 6.98 8.17 1.03
C GLN A 51 8.08 8.27 2.09
N THR A 52 7.75 7.97 3.36
CA THR A 52 8.73 7.98 4.45
C THR A 52 9.64 6.75 4.45
N VAL A 53 9.31 5.71 3.68
CA VAL A 53 10.15 4.53 3.56
C VAL A 53 11.24 4.82 2.55
N GLN A 54 12.50 4.52 2.92
CA GLN A 54 13.64 4.73 2.02
C GLN A 54 13.47 3.90 0.75
N GLU A 55 13.94 4.45 -0.37
CA GLU A 55 13.77 3.82 -1.67
C GLU A 55 14.31 2.39 -1.72
N THR A 56 15.50 2.17 -1.18
CA THR A 56 16.10 0.83 -1.15
C THR A 56 15.23 -0.16 -0.38
N GLN A 57 14.74 0.26 0.77
CA GLN A 57 13.85 -0.57 1.59
C GLN A 57 12.52 -0.81 0.89
N ALA A 58 11.97 0.22 0.26
CA ALA A 58 10.71 0.09 -0.49
C ALA A 58 10.85 -0.93 -1.61
N ARG A 59 11.95 -0.90 -2.35
CA ARG A 59 12.17 -1.86 -3.43
C ARG A 59 12.28 -3.29 -2.93
N ARG A 60 12.92 -3.49 -1.77
CA ARG A 60 12.99 -4.82 -1.14
C ARG A 60 11.62 -5.33 -0.75
N LEU A 61 10.80 -4.46 -0.17
CA LEU A 61 9.45 -4.84 0.27
C LEU A 61 8.56 -5.16 -0.92
N ILE A 62 8.68 -4.39 -2.00
CA ILE A 62 7.94 -4.67 -3.23
C ILE A 62 8.34 -6.04 -3.79
N ALA A 63 9.63 -6.31 -3.86
CA ALA A 63 10.11 -7.60 -4.36
C ALA A 63 9.59 -8.75 -3.52
N GLN A 64 9.61 -8.59 -2.20
CA GLN A 64 9.09 -9.61 -1.29
C GLN A 64 7.60 -9.83 -1.50
N ALA A 65 6.82 -8.74 -1.63
CA ALA A 65 5.38 -8.83 -1.82
C ALA A 65 5.03 -9.53 -3.12
N LEU A 66 5.78 -9.27 -4.18
CA LEU A 66 5.52 -9.87 -5.48
C LEU A 66 5.84 -11.37 -5.53
N GLU A 67 6.59 -11.88 -4.56
CA GLU A 67 6.87 -13.31 -4.43
C GLU A 67 5.80 -14.06 -3.64
N LEU A 68 4.88 -13.35 -3.01
CA LEU A 68 3.80 -13.97 -2.25
C LEU A 68 2.73 -14.54 -3.17
N ASP A 69 2.03 -15.56 -2.71
CA ASP A 69 0.95 -16.19 -3.47
C ASP A 69 -0.27 -16.38 -2.55
N PRO A 70 -1.36 -15.62 -2.78
CA PRO A 70 -1.49 -14.58 -3.83
C PRO A 70 -0.71 -13.32 -3.47
N ASN A 71 -0.21 -12.63 -4.48
CA ASN A 71 0.51 -11.38 -4.21
C ASN A 71 -0.49 -10.22 -4.06
N PRO A 72 -0.18 -9.26 -3.16
CA PRO A 72 -1.05 -8.09 -3.00
C PRO A 72 -0.82 -7.08 -4.12
N ARG A 73 -1.80 -6.20 -4.31
CA ARG A 73 -1.57 -4.99 -5.09
C ARG A 73 -0.70 -4.05 -4.27
N ILE A 74 0.07 -3.22 -4.94
CA ILE A 74 0.98 -2.30 -4.27
C ILE A 74 0.71 -0.88 -4.74
N LEU A 75 0.51 0.03 -3.78
CA LEU A 75 0.30 1.45 -4.03
C LEU A 75 1.38 2.24 -3.31
N ALA A 76 2.16 2.99 -4.06
CA ALA A 76 3.21 3.83 -3.48
C ALA A 76 2.75 5.29 -3.43
N ILE A 77 2.94 5.92 -2.28
CA ILE A 77 2.69 7.35 -2.12
C ILE A 77 3.99 8.06 -2.43
N ARG A 78 3.98 8.95 -3.42
CA ARG A 78 5.18 9.63 -3.89
C ARG A 78 4.98 11.13 -3.85
N SER A 79 6.08 11.86 -3.84
CA SER A 79 6.05 13.32 -3.90
C SER A 79 6.68 13.79 -5.21
N GLY A 80 5.92 14.58 -5.96
CA GLY A 80 6.43 15.21 -7.17
C GLY A 80 6.83 14.23 -8.26
N ASP A 81 8.01 14.41 -8.77
CA ASP A 81 8.54 13.65 -9.91
C ASP A 81 9.41 12.48 -9.48
N ASP A 82 9.13 11.88 -8.36
CA ASP A 82 9.89 10.74 -7.87
C ASP A 82 9.90 9.61 -8.88
N ARG A 83 10.96 8.82 -8.79
CA ARG A 83 11.13 7.67 -9.67
C ARG A 83 10.08 6.62 -9.40
N GLN A 84 9.70 5.93 -10.44
CA GLN A 84 8.80 4.79 -10.30
C GLN A 84 9.49 3.65 -9.56
N LEU A 85 8.75 3.00 -8.68
CA LEU A 85 9.25 1.87 -7.91
C LEU A 85 9.07 0.55 -8.65
N GLY A 86 8.49 0.58 -9.83
CA GLY A 86 8.31 -0.61 -10.66
C GLY A 86 7.03 -0.52 -11.47
N SER A 87 6.98 -1.24 -12.57
CA SER A 87 5.84 -1.23 -13.47
C SER A 87 4.60 -1.89 -12.88
N LEU A 88 4.75 -2.71 -11.84
CA LEU A 88 3.65 -3.40 -11.19
C LEU A 88 3.12 -2.66 -9.96
N THR A 89 3.59 -1.42 -9.76
CA THR A 89 3.23 -0.62 -8.60
C THR A 89 2.37 0.56 -9.04
N TYR A 90 1.21 0.71 -8.40
CA TYR A 90 0.40 1.92 -8.56
C TYR A 90 1.05 3.06 -7.80
N GLN A 91 0.77 4.29 -8.22
CA GLN A 91 1.34 5.46 -7.57
C GLN A 91 0.27 6.52 -7.35
N VAL A 92 0.41 7.28 -6.26
CA VAL A 92 -0.47 8.41 -5.96
C VAL A 92 0.39 9.55 -5.46
N ASP A 93 0.01 10.78 -5.83
CA ASP A 93 0.72 11.99 -5.44
C ASP A 93 0.43 12.34 -4.00
N LEU A 94 1.48 12.56 -3.21
CA LEU A 94 1.39 12.98 -1.80
C LEU A 94 0.55 14.26 -1.65
N ASN A 95 0.61 15.16 -2.61
CA ASN A 95 -0.06 16.46 -2.54
C ASN A 95 -1.56 16.41 -2.89
N ASN A 96 -2.10 15.22 -3.07
CA ASN A 96 -3.52 15.05 -3.37
C ASN A 96 -4.16 14.15 -2.30
N PRO A 97 -4.55 14.73 -1.13
CA PRO A 97 -5.04 13.91 -0.02
C PRO A 97 -6.32 13.15 -0.34
N GLY A 98 -7.22 13.72 -1.15
CA GLY A 98 -8.40 12.99 -1.58
C GLY A 98 -8.07 11.89 -2.56
N GLY A 99 -6.91 11.97 -3.21
CA GLY A 99 -6.49 11.01 -4.20
C GLY A 99 -6.13 9.65 -3.62
N LEU A 100 -5.65 9.60 -2.38
CA LEU A 100 -5.30 8.31 -1.77
C LEU A 100 -6.54 7.43 -1.61
N ARG A 101 -7.61 7.97 -1.03
CA ARG A 101 -8.84 7.21 -0.84
C ARG A 101 -9.44 6.79 -2.19
N SER A 102 -9.46 7.70 -3.15
CA SER A 102 -9.98 7.40 -4.48
C SER A 102 -9.16 6.33 -5.19
N ALA A 103 -7.83 6.38 -5.05
CA ALA A 103 -6.95 5.38 -5.64
C ALA A 103 -7.18 4.01 -5.03
N VAL A 104 -7.29 3.94 -3.71
CA VAL A 104 -7.54 2.68 -3.00
C VAL A 104 -8.87 2.08 -3.45
N ALA A 105 -9.93 2.89 -3.48
CA ALA A 105 -11.25 2.42 -3.91
C ALA A 105 -11.21 1.88 -5.34
N ARG A 106 -10.54 2.60 -6.24
CA ARG A 106 -10.45 2.19 -7.64
C ARG A 106 -9.69 0.88 -7.80
N ILE A 107 -8.57 0.74 -7.11
CA ILE A 107 -7.75 -0.47 -7.19
C ILE A 107 -8.54 -1.68 -6.69
N LEU A 108 -9.18 -1.55 -5.54
CA LEU A 108 -9.93 -2.65 -4.95
C LEU A 108 -11.20 -2.97 -5.72
N ASP A 109 -11.89 -1.95 -6.24
CA ASP A 109 -13.09 -2.17 -7.06
C ASP A 109 -12.75 -2.87 -8.36
N HIS A 110 -11.65 -2.46 -8.99
CA HIS A 110 -11.20 -3.09 -10.22
C HIS A 110 -10.90 -4.57 -10.01
N GLU A 111 -10.27 -4.90 -8.89
CA GLU A 111 -9.98 -6.29 -8.54
C GLU A 111 -11.27 -7.09 -8.31
N VAL A 112 -12.24 -6.51 -7.63
CA VAL A 112 -13.53 -7.15 -7.40
C VAL A 112 -14.24 -7.42 -8.73
N ILE A 113 -14.25 -6.45 -9.64
CA ILE A 113 -14.86 -6.61 -10.95
C ILE A 113 -14.17 -7.74 -11.74
N ALA A 114 -12.85 -7.77 -11.70
CA ALA A 114 -12.09 -8.81 -12.38
C ALA A 114 -12.41 -10.20 -11.79
N SER A 115 -12.59 -10.28 -10.48
CA SER A 115 -12.92 -11.54 -9.81
C SER A 115 -14.33 -12.03 -10.15
N ALA A 116 -15.25 -11.12 -10.42
CA ALA A 116 -16.63 -11.45 -10.70
C ALA A 116 -16.82 -12.04 -12.09
N ARG A 117 -15.82 -11.95 -12.92
CA ARG A 117 -15.85 -12.48 -14.29
C ARG A 117 -15.21 -13.84 -14.38
#